data_69f4467ed67bd784eb85e2dfdd14af03
#
_entry.id   69f4467ed67bd784eb85e2dfdd14af03
#
_cell.length_a   1.000
_cell.length_b   1.000
_cell.length_c   1.000
_cell.angle_alpha   90.00
_cell.angle_beta   90.00
_cell.angle_gamma   90.00
#
_symmetry.space_group_name_H-M   'P 1'
#
loop_
_entity.id
_entity.type
_entity.pdbx_description
1 polymer ?
#
loop_
_entity_poly.entity_id
_entity_poly.type
_entity_poly.pdbx_seq_one_letter_code
_entity_poly.pdbx_strand_id
1 'polypeptide(L)'
;MRLKAKVLVVGGGPAGATAARFLAESGLDVILLERNLSFTKPCGGGFSLSAFDELGIPKTTIKKEIKSVRIVSPMGKMLDMELRGGNLAIVERGEFDMVLRNCAEEKGAEVIEGEFIRIIDVNDKLYRVEAYIGEVKTEIVSEYIIAADGVNSRVRTALGIKPSKSLYTFSERIKGVETEFCELWFGSSHAPGAYSWVFPATDGISAGTGSFNPGETKALFERFRQRRGIIAEGRKRIYRIPLWKGNLYNKGKVIFTGDSAGQVIPFVYEGIYYSMKAGEFAAGAIIEKKVDNYKRRWKSRFQKRFTLMDKLRAYFLKDNASAERLVALHRRPEIQELSLRLWIKKDGGMEIFKGYIKLFRKFLS
;
A
#
# COMPACT_ATOMS: atom_id res chain seq x y z
N MET A 1 -6.92 11.85 31.36
CA MET A 1 -5.47 12.16 31.15
C MET A 1 -5.34 13.16 30.01
N ARG A 2 -4.27 13.95 29.99
CA ARG A 2 -3.99 14.89 28.89
C ARG A 2 -2.54 14.74 28.42
N LEU A 3 -2.35 14.56 27.11
CA LEU A 3 -1.05 14.50 26.46
C LEU A 3 -0.90 15.67 25.48
N LYS A 4 0.33 16.01 25.15
CA LYS A 4 0.63 17.08 24.21
C LYS A 4 1.82 16.68 23.33
N ALA A 5 1.71 16.91 22.04
CA ALA A 5 2.82 16.75 21.10
C ALA A 5 2.75 17.82 20.00
N LYS A 6 3.84 18.04 19.30
CA LYS A 6 3.83 18.90 18.09
C LYS A 6 3.00 18.24 16.98
N VAL A 7 3.17 16.92 16.81
CA VAL A 7 2.48 16.14 15.80
C VAL A 7 1.86 14.89 16.40
N LEU A 8 0.58 14.69 16.16
CA LEU A 8 -0.11 13.44 16.40
C LEU A 8 -0.17 12.62 15.09
N VAL A 9 0.44 11.44 15.09
CA VAL A 9 0.33 10.47 14.01
C VAL A 9 -0.69 9.42 14.42
N VAL A 10 -1.77 9.25 13.67
CA VAL A 10 -2.82 8.26 13.93
C VAL A 10 -2.67 7.10 12.97
N GLY A 11 -2.30 5.92 13.50
CA GLY A 11 -2.04 4.70 12.77
C GLY A 11 -0.54 4.38 12.63
N GLY A 12 -0.12 3.21 13.15
CA GLY A 12 1.27 2.74 13.22
C GLY A 12 1.68 1.80 12.08
N GLY A 13 0.96 1.81 10.95
CA GLY A 13 1.38 1.10 9.74
C GLY A 13 2.52 1.82 9.00
N PRO A 14 2.94 1.33 7.80
CA PRO A 14 4.11 1.85 7.08
C PRO A 14 4.11 3.38 6.89
N ALA A 15 2.95 4.01 6.62
CA ALA A 15 2.87 5.45 6.45
C ALA A 15 3.16 6.21 7.76
N GLY A 16 2.47 5.82 8.83
CA GLY A 16 2.57 6.52 10.11
C GLY A 16 3.90 6.30 10.81
N ALA A 17 4.39 5.07 10.84
CA ALA A 17 5.68 4.75 11.44
C ALA A 17 6.83 5.47 10.72
N THR A 18 6.79 5.51 9.36
CA THR A 18 7.78 6.29 8.60
C THR A 18 7.68 7.78 8.89
N ALA A 19 6.45 8.34 8.94
CA ALA A 19 6.27 9.75 9.25
C ALA A 19 6.78 10.10 10.65
N ALA A 20 6.43 9.28 11.65
CA ALA A 20 6.86 9.48 13.04
C ALA A 20 8.39 9.44 13.16
N ARG A 21 9.06 8.48 12.49
CA ARG A 21 10.52 8.40 12.47
C ARG A 21 11.16 9.67 11.93
N PHE A 22 10.77 10.14 10.75
CA PHE A 22 11.37 11.35 10.15
C PHE A 22 11.08 12.62 10.94
N LEU A 23 9.91 12.72 11.55
CA LEU A 23 9.56 13.86 12.41
C LEU A 23 10.40 13.87 13.70
N ALA A 24 10.48 12.73 14.38
CA ALA A 24 11.26 12.59 15.62
C ALA A 24 12.77 12.81 15.35
N GLU A 25 13.29 12.24 14.25
CA GLU A 25 14.69 12.47 13.82
C GLU A 25 15.00 13.95 13.56
N SER A 26 14.00 14.77 13.20
CA SER A 26 14.15 16.22 13.07
C SER A 26 14.01 17.00 14.39
N GLY A 27 13.87 16.31 15.53
CA GLY A 27 13.74 16.91 16.86
C GLY A 27 12.33 17.42 17.19
N LEU A 28 11.30 17.03 16.44
CA LEU A 28 9.92 17.36 16.76
C LEU A 28 9.35 16.35 17.77
N ASP A 29 8.51 16.87 18.66
CA ASP A 29 7.77 16.07 19.62
C ASP A 29 6.59 15.37 18.93
N VAL A 30 6.59 14.02 18.92
CA VAL A 30 5.69 13.18 18.14
C VAL A 30 5.08 12.09 18.99
N ILE A 31 3.75 12.02 18.99
CA ILE A 31 2.99 10.86 19.46
C ILE A 31 2.50 10.07 18.24
N LEU A 32 2.84 8.78 18.19
CA LEU A 32 2.25 7.80 17.25
C LEU A 32 1.25 6.94 17.99
N LEU A 33 -0.02 7.09 17.65
CA LEU A 33 -1.14 6.36 18.25
C LEU A 33 -1.56 5.22 17.32
N GLU A 34 -1.38 3.97 17.77
CA GLU A 34 -1.82 2.77 17.03
C GLU A 34 -2.82 1.97 17.87
N ARG A 35 -3.95 1.67 17.27
CA ARG A 35 -5.06 1.00 17.97
C ARG A 35 -4.73 -0.42 18.47
N ASN A 36 -3.87 -1.13 17.73
CA ASN A 36 -3.48 -2.50 18.05
C ASN A 36 -2.08 -2.77 17.49
N LEU A 37 -1.09 -2.74 18.36
CA LEU A 37 0.32 -2.96 18.00
C LEU A 37 0.61 -4.37 17.49
N SER A 38 -0.25 -5.34 17.82
CA SER A 38 -0.15 -6.75 17.37
C SER A 38 -0.89 -7.00 16.05
N PHE A 39 -1.58 -6.01 15.49
CA PHE A 39 -2.36 -6.20 14.26
C PHE A 39 -1.46 -6.51 13.07
N THR A 40 -1.75 -7.61 12.39
CA THR A 40 -1.11 -7.99 11.14
C THR A 40 -2.06 -7.77 9.97
N LYS A 41 -1.81 -6.73 9.17
CA LYS A 41 -2.62 -6.42 7.99
C LYS A 41 -2.50 -7.53 6.95
N PRO A 42 -3.62 -8.11 6.44
CA PRO A 42 -3.59 -9.06 5.33
C PRO A 42 -2.93 -8.42 4.09
N CYS A 43 -1.89 -9.09 3.59
CA CYS A 43 -1.10 -8.59 2.45
C CYS A 43 -0.29 -9.74 1.84
N GLY A 44 0.05 -9.64 0.56
CA GLY A 44 1.06 -10.51 -0.07
C GLY A 44 2.49 -10.23 0.41
N GLY A 45 2.73 -9.07 1.03
CA GLY A 45 4.03 -8.70 1.60
C GLY A 45 5.11 -8.30 0.58
N GLY A 46 4.79 -8.33 -0.72
CA GLY A 46 5.77 -8.05 -1.78
C GLY A 46 5.86 -6.57 -2.16
N PHE A 47 7.07 -6.01 -2.19
CA PHE A 47 7.36 -4.69 -2.74
C PHE A 47 8.83 -4.57 -3.15
N SER A 48 9.19 -3.48 -3.85
CA SER A 48 10.54 -3.31 -4.40
C SER A 48 11.63 -3.34 -3.33
N LEU A 49 12.68 -4.14 -3.55
CA LEU A 49 13.84 -4.24 -2.68
C LEU A 49 14.56 -2.88 -2.53
N SER A 50 14.57 -2.05 -3.58
CA SER A 50 15.20 -0.71 -3.55
C SER A 50 14.59 0.23 -2.51
N ALA A 51 13.37 -0.04 -2.05
CA ALA A 51 12.72 0.76 -1.00
C ALA A 51 13.48 0.70 0.34
N PHE A 52 14.18 -0.40 0.61
CA PHE A 52 14.96 -0.57 1.84
C PHE A 52 16.10 0.43 1.93
N ASP A 53 16.88 0.57 0.86
CA ASP A 53 17.98 1.52 0.80
C ASP A 53 17.45 2.98 0.70
N GLU A 54 16.42 3.22 -0.13
CA GLU A 54 15.84 4.57 -0.30
C GLU A 54 15.27 5.14 1.01
N LEU A 55 14.71 4.30 1.87
CA LEU A 55 14.04 4.71 3.11
C LEU A 55 14.82 4.34 4.37
N GLY A 56 16.02 3.75 4.25
CA GLY A 56 16.83 3.33 5.39
C GLY A 56 16.11 2.31 6.28
N ILE A 57 15.52 1.28 5.69
CA ILE A 57 14.78 0.23 6.41
C ILE A 57 15.73 -0.92 6.71
N PRO A 58 15.71 -1.51 7.92
CA PRO A 58 16.51 -2.70 8.23
C PRO A 58 16.17 -3.88 7.32
N LYS A 59 17.18 -4.38 6.58
CA LYS A 59 17.03 -5.53 5.66
C LYS A 59 16.75 -6.86 6.38
N THR A 60 16.92 -6.91 7.70
CA THR A 60 16.58 -8.07 8.53
C THR A 60 15.10 -8.47 8.46
N THR A 61 14.23 -7.54 8.06
CA THR A 61 12.81 -7.81 7.85
C THR A 61 12.49 -8.55 6.56
N ILE A 62 13.46 -8.70 5.64
CA ILE A 62 13.29 -9.42 4.38
C ILE A 62 13.26 -10.92 4.67
N LYS A 63 12.15 -11.57 4.32
CA LYS A 63 11.98 -13.02 4.48
C LYS A 63 12.39 -13.80 3.25
N LYS A 64 12.06 -13.27 2.08
CA LYS A 64 12.48 -13.84 0.78
C LYS A 64 12.77 -12.72 -0.20
N GLU A 65 13.72 -12.95 -1.08
CA GLU A 65 14.01 -12.11 -2.23
C GLU A 65 13.53 -12.82 -3.49
N ILE A 66 12.70 -12.14 -4.28
CA ILE A 66 12.09 -12.70 -5.49
C ILE A 66 12.73 -12.07 -6.71
N LYS A 67 13.29 -12.90 -7.56
CA LYS A 67 13.99 -12.51 -8.79
C LYS A 67 13.13 -12.62 -10.05
N SER A 68 11.97 -13.28 -9.94
CA SER A 68 11.08 -13.51 -11.08
C SER A 68 9.61 -13.39 -10.68
N VAL A 69 8.80 -12.87 -11.60
CA VAL A 69 7.34 -12.78 -11.47
C VAL A 69 6.69 -13.63 -12.56
N ARG A 70 5.68 -14.39 -12.20
CA ARG A 70 4.84 -15.14 -13.14
C ARG A 70 3.53 -14.43 -13.37
N ILE A 71 3.19 -14.18 -14.63
CA ILE A 71 1.86 -13.74 -15.02
C ILE A 71 1.14 -14.86 -15.77
N VAL A 72 -0.14 -15.06 -15.44
CA VAL A 72 -0.96 -16.12 -16.02
C VAL A 72 -2.21 -15.49 -16.65
N SER A 73 -2.43 -15.82 -17.91
CA SER A 73 -3.56 -15.30 -18.70
C SER A 73 -4.89 -15.99 -18.37
N PRO A 74 -6.03 -15.44 -18.80
CA PRO A 74 -7.33 -16.11 -18.70
C PRO A 74 -7.38 -17.50 -19.33
N MET A 75 -6.64 -17.74 -20.41
CA MET A 75 -6.54 -19.05 -21.07
C MET A 75 -5.49 -19.98 -20.43
N GLY A 76 -4.83 -19.58 -19.33
CA GLY A 76 -3.82 -20.39 -18.64
C GLY A 76 -2.41 -20.30 -19.23
N LYS A 77 -2.16 -19.40 -20.20
CA LYS A 77 -0.80 -19.19 -20.71
C LYS A 77 0.05 -18.52 -19.63
N MET A 78 1.18 -19.14 -19.30
CA MET A 78 2.13 -18.65 -18.31
C MET A 78 3.27 -17.90 -18.97
N LEU A 79 3.73 -16.86 -18.32
CA LEU A 79 4.93 -16.11 -18.69
C LEU A 79 5.72 -15.74 -17.45
N ASP A 80 6.94 -16.25 -17.36
CA ASP A 80 7.90 -15.91 -16.32
C ASP A 80 8.76 -14.73 -16.78
N MET A 81 8.91 -13.73 -15.92
CA MET A 81 9.66 -12.51 -16.19
C MET A 81 10.72 -12.32 -15.12
N GLU A 82 11.97 -12.30 -15.51
CA GLU A 82 13.09 -11.95 -14.63
C GLU A 82 13.08 -10.47 -14.30
N LEU A 83 13.32 -10.14 -13.03
CA LEU A 83 13.26 -8.76 -12.53
C LEU A 83 14.56 -7.95 -12.75
N ARG A 84 15.58 -8.53 -13.38
CA ARG A 84 16.83 -7.91 -13.90
C ARG A 84 17.35 -6.74 -13.06
N GLY A 85 17.73 -7.05 -11.81
CA GLY A 85 18.28 -6.06 -10.88
C GLY A 85 17.25 -5.17 -10.18
N GLY A 86 15.95 -5.50 -10.28
CA GLY A 86 14.87 -4.84 -9.57
C GLY A 86 14.07 -5.81 -8.72
N ASN A 87 14.71 -6.59 -7.84
CA ASN A 87 14.08 -7.66 -7.08
C ASN A 87 12.95 -7.17 -6.17
N LEU A 88 12.01 -8.07 -5.85
CA LEU A 88 11.00 -7.86 -4.83
C LEU A 88 11.48 -8.45 -3.50
N ALA A 89 11.23 -7.74 -2.42
CA ALA A 89 11.33 -8.26 -1.08
C ALA A 89 9.96 -8.74 -0.60
N ILE A 90 9.91 -9.91 0.02
CA ILE A 90 8.75 -10.40 0.77
C ILE A 90 8.99 -10.15 2.24
N VAL A 91 8.04 -9.51 2.89
CA VAL A 91 8.06 -9.24 4.34
C VAL A 91 6.80 -9.80 5.02
N GLU A 92 6.94 -10.13 6.31
CA GLU A 92 5.82 -10.44 7.18
C GLU A 92 5.32 -9.15 7.82
N ARG A 93 4.09 -8.75 7.50
CA ARG A 93 3.55 -7.44 7.87
C ARG A 93 3.54 -7.17 9.38
N GLY A 94 3.26 -8.16 10.22
CA GLY A 94 3.31 -7.97 11.67
C GLY A 94 4.68 -7.54 12.16
N GLU A 95 5.70 -8.28 11.77
CA GLU A 95 7.10 -7.99 12.11
C GLU A 95 7.60 -6.72 11.42
N PHE A 96 7.32 -6.57 10.13
CA PHE A 96 7.75 -5.40 9.36
C PHE A 96 7.19 -4.10 9.94
N ASP A 97 5.89 -4.06 10.23
CA ASP A 97 5.24 -2.88 10.79
C ASP A 97 5.76 -2.58 12.22
N MET A 98 6.06 -3.62 13.02
CA MET A 98 6.68 -3.49 14.33
C MET A 98 8.09 -2.87 14.21
N VAL A 99 8.94 -3.38 13.32
CA VAL A 99 10.29 -2.82 13.12
C VAL A 99 10.24 -1.37 12.68
N LEU A 100 9.30 -0.98 11.81
CA LEU A 100 9.15 0.43 11.43
C LEU A 100 8.76 1.31 12.62
N ARG A 101 7.91 0.83 13.55
CA ARG A 101 7.56 1.56 14.78
C ARG A 101 8.74 1.67 15.72
N ASN A 102 9.50 0.58 15.92
CA ASN A 102 10.71 0.60 16.74
C ASN A 102 11.74 1.61 16.20
N CYS A 103 11.92 1.66 14.87
CA CYS A 103 12.76 2.71 14.26
C CYS A 103 12.27 4.14 14.55
N ALA A 104 10.96 4.34 14.73
CA ALA A 104 10.43 5.65 15.12
C ALA A 104 10.70 5.94 16.60
N GLU A 105 10.56 4.95 17.50
CA GLU A 105 10.88 5.06 18.93
C GLU A 105 12.37 5.34 19.15
N GLU A 106 13.25 4.65 18.44
CA GLU A 106 14.72 4.89 18.48
C GLU A 106 15.10 6.31 18.09
N LYS A 107 14.25 7.00 17.31
CA LYS A 107 14.42 8.40 16.93
C LYS A 107 13.72 9.38 17.86
N GLY A 108 13.03 8.88 18.91
CA GLY A 108 12.39 9.69 19.95
C GLY A 108 10.88 9.92 19.76
N ALA A 109 10.20 9.19 18.87
CA ALA A 109 8.76 9.21 18.82
C ALA A 109 8.17 8.41 19.98
N GLU A 110 7.13 8.92 20.63
CA GLU A 110 6.37 8.18 21.63
C GLU A 110 5.31 7.31 20.94
N VAL A 111 5.50 5.97 20.94
CA VAL A 111 4.54 5.02 20.35
C VAL A 111 3.60 4.50 21.42
N ILE A 112 2.31 4.77 21.23
CA ILE A 112 1.27 4.46 22.22
C ILE A 112 0.24 3.52 21.59
N GLU A 113 -0.07 2.41 22.28
CA GLU A 113 -1.26 1.62 21.94
C GLU A 113 -2.50 2.35 22.43
N GLY A 114 -3.32 2.81 21.46
CA GLY A 114 -4.52 3.56 21.77
C GLY A 114 -5.37 3.86 20.54
N GLU A 115 -6.63 4.11 20.76
CA GLU A 115 -7.63 4.26 19.72
C GLU A 115 -8.09 5.71 19.59
N PHE A 116 -7.87 6.31 18.41
CA PHE A 116 -8.45 7.61 18.04
C PHE A 116 -9.98 7.50 17.99
N ILE A 117 -10.68 8.42 18.68
CA ILE A 117 -12.14 8.48 18.71
C ILE A 117 -12.66 9.62 17.84
N ARG A 118 -12.29 10.86 18.15
CA ARG A 118 -12.78 12.04 17.44
C ARG A 118 -11.89 13.26 17.65
N ILE A 119 -12.09 14.26 16.83
CA ILE A 119 -11.59 15.62 17.06
C ILE A 119 -12.65 16.33 17.89
N ILE A 120 -12.27 16.81 19.10
CA ILE A 120 -13.17 17.48 20.03
C ILE A 120 -13.34 18.93 19.61
N ASP A 121 -12.20 19.59 19.32
CA ASP A 121 -12.13 21.01 19.02
C ASP A 121 -10.97 21.32 18.08
N VAL A 122 -11.14 22.37 17.31
CA VAL A 122 -10.12 22.89 16.39
C VAL A 122 -10.10 24.40 16.55
N ASN A 123 -8.98 24.92 17.03
CA ASN A 123 -8.72 26.35 16.93
C ASN A 123 -7.62 26.62 15.91
N ASP A 124 -7.34 27.88 15.57
CA ASP A 124 -6.39 28.24 14.48
C ASP A 124 -4.98 27.66 14.63
N LYS A 125 -4.62 27.15 15.79
CA LYS A 125 -3.28 26.67 16.10
C LYS A 125 -3.22 25.20 16.50
N LEU A 126 -4.26 24.64 17.15
CA LEU A 126 -4.21 23.34 17.80
C LEU A 126 -5.46 22.51 17.52
N TYR A 127 -5.25 21.19 17.41
CA TYR A 127 -6.29 20.16 17.42
C TYR A 127 -6.36 19.54 18.81
N ARG A 128 -7.56 19.38 19.33
CA ARG A 128 -7.85 18.60 20.54
C ARG A 128 -8.54 17.31 20.11
N VAL A 129 -7.88 16.20 20.38
CA VAL A 129 -8.30 14.88 19.96
C VAL A 129 -8.65 14.06 21.18
N GLU A 130 -9.77 13.34 21.12
CA GLU A 130 -10.14 12.33 22.09
C GLU A 130 -9.65 10.96 21.61
N ALA A 131 -9.01 10.22 22.51
CA ALA A 131 -8.54 8.87 22.29
C ALA A 131 -8.78 8.00 23.53
N TYR A 132 -8.79 6.68 23.35
CA TYR A 132 -8.65 5.74 24.45
C TYR A 132 -7.22 5.18 24.47
N ILE A 133 -6.57 5.22 25.64
CA ILE A 133 -5.29 4.58 25.92
C ILE A 133 -5.57 3.55 27.02
N GLY A 134 -5.55 2.27 26.67
CA GLY A 134 -6.20 1.24 27.50
C GLY A 134 -7.68 1.59 27.67
N GLU A 135 -8.14 1.61 28.92
CA GLU A 135 -9.52 1.99 29.28
C GLU A 135 -9.69 3.49 29.60
N VAL A 136 -8.58 4.25 29.55
CA VAL A 136 -8.57 5.66 29.97
C VAL A 136 -8.87 6.58 28.79
N LYS A 137 -9.95 7.35 28.94
CA LYS A 137 -10.27 8.44 28.02
C LYS A 137 -9.21 9.54 28.17
N THR A 138 -8.50 9.82 27.08
CA THR A 138 -7.35 10.72 27.05
C THR A 138 -7.56 11.82 26.01
N GLU A 139 -7.26 13.06 26.38
CA GLU A 139 -7.18 14.19 25.46
C GLU A 139 -5.74 14.32 24.94
N ILE A 140 -5.57 14.37 23.63
CA ILE A 140 -4.27 14.63 22.98
C ILE A 140 -4.36 15.97 22.25
N VAL A 141 -3.42 16.87 22.54
CA VAL A 141 -3.35 18.20 21.93
C VAL A 141 -2.16 18.26 20.98
N SER A 142 -2.39 18.63 19.72
CA SER A 142 -1.32 18.72 18.72
C SER A 142 -1.54 19.87 17.73
N GLU A 143 -0.46 20.36 17.12
CA GLU A 143 -0.55 21.37 16.06
C GLU A 143 -0.85 20.74 14.69
N TYR A 144 -0.33 19.53 14.44
CA TYR A 144 -0.53 18.77 13.21
C TYR A 144 -1.09 17.40 13.52
N ILE A 145 -1.87 16.87 12.61
CA ILE A 145 -2.29 15.46 12.61
C ILE A 145 -1.85 14.81 11.30
N ILE A 146 -1.22 13.64 11.39
CA ILE A 146 -1.04 12.76 10.24
C ILE A 146 -2.03 11.62 10.37
N ALA A 147 -3.02 11.57 9.47
CA ALA A 147 -3.98 10.49 9.36
C ALA A 147 -3.38 9.35 8.53
N ALA A 148 -2.83 8.35 9.21
CA ALA A 148 -2.23 7.13 8.64
C ALA A 148 -3.01 5.86 9.05
N ASP A 149 -4.26 6.02 9.48
CA ASP A 149 -5.16 5.03 10.08
C ASP A 149 -5.87 4.13 9.06
N GLY A 150 -5.32 4.06 7.86
CA GLY A 150 -5.66 3.06 6.86
C GLY A 150 -6.99 3.31 6.14
N VAL A 151 -7.47 2.26 5.44
CA VAL A 151 -8.65 2.36 4.56
C VAL A 151 -9.94 2.70 5.29
N ASN A 152 -10.03 2.35 6.57
CA ASN A 152 -11.16 2.62 7.47
C ASN A 152 -10.96 3.89 8.30
N SER A 153 -10.19 4.86 7.81
CA SER A 153 -9.79 6.05 8.54
C SER A 153 -10.91 6.72 9.32
N ARG A 154 -10.77 6.71 10.65
CA ARG A 154 -11.66 7.43 11.57
C ARG A 154 -11.39 8.94 11.55
N VAL A 155 -10.12 9.32 11.35
CA VAL A 155 -9.76 10.75 11.20
C VAL A 155 -10.49 11.35 10.00
N ARG A 156 -10.53 10.62 8.88
CA ARG A 156 -11.28 11.04 7.69
C ARG A 156 -12.77 11.20 7.97
N THR A 157 -13.37 10.23 8.67
CA THR A 157 -14.78 10.27 9.07
C THR A 157 -15.06 11.43 10.01
N ALA A 158 -14.22 11.67 11.01
CA ALA A 158 -14.34 12.78 11.94
C ALA A 158 -14.30 14.16 11.27
N LEU A 159 -13.66 14.24 10.10
CA LEU A 159 -13.62 15.46 9.28
C LEU A 159 -14.73 15.52 8.21
N GLY A 160 -15.70 14.60 8.21
CA GLY A 160 -16.80 14.57 7.25
C GLY A 160 -16.41 14.17 5.83
N ILE A 161 -15.23 13.54 5.65
CA ILE A 161 -14.74 13.12 4.34
C ILE A 161 -15.23 11.70 4.05
N LYS A 162 -15.95 11.52 2.94
CA LYS A 162 -16.50 10.23 2.52
C LYS A 162 -15.43 9.16 2.28
N PRO A 163 -15.69 7.88 2.61
CA PRO A 163 -14.79 6.78 2.32
C PRO A 163 -14.45 6.65 0.83
N SER A 164 -13.23 6.20 0.52
CA SER A 164 -12.87 5.83 -0.86
C SER A 164 -13.61 4.57 -1.28
N LYS A 165 -13.94 4.45 -2.58
CA LYS A 165 -14.29 3.14 -3.16
C LYS A 165 -13.13 2.18 -2.92
N SER A 166 -13.44 0.89 -2.82
CA SER A 166 -12.42 -0.12 -2.48
C SER A 166 -12.54 -1.34 -3.37
N LEU A 167 -11.42 -2.00 -3.58
CA LEU A 167 -11.35 -3.39 -3.98
C LEU A 167 -11.40 -4.23 -2.70
N TYR A 168 -12.26 -5.23 -2.65
CA TYR A 168 -12.37 -6.16 -1.53
C TYR A 168 -11.55 -7.39 -1.87
N THR A 169 -10.80 -7.90 -0.87
CA THR A 169 -9.94 -9.07 -1.05
C THR A 169 -10.33 -10.19 -0.10
N PHE A 170 -10.27 -11.41 -0.62
CA PHE A 170 -10.28 -12.62 0.17
C PHE A 170 -8.93 -13.33 -0.02
N SER A 171 -8.30 -13.73 1.07
CA SER A 171 -6.98 -14.36 1.00
C SER A 171 -6.80 -15.41 2.08
N GLU A 172 -5.89 -16.34 1.83
CA GLU A 172 -5.45 -17.34 2.79
C GLU A 172 -3.92 -17.35 2.92
N ARG A 173 -3.47 -17.58 4.15
CA ARG A 173 -2.09 -17.94 4.45
C ARG A 173 -2.03 -19.45 4.57
N ILE A 174 -1.38 -20.11 3.64
CA ILE A 174 -1.37 -21.57 3.49
C ILE A 174 0.04 -22.07 3.75
N LYS A 175 0.20 -22.94 4.75
CA LYS A 175 1.48 -23.54 5.12
C LYS A 175 1.83 -24.75 4.26
N GLY A 176 3.13 -25.04 4.13
CA GLY A 176 3.62 -26.24 3.47
C GLY A 176 3.42 -26.28 1.95
N VAL A 177 2.97 -25.18 1.35
CA VAL A 177 2.92 -25.01 -0.11
C VAL A 177 3.99 -24.01 -0.50
N GLU A 178 4.79 -24.30 -1.51
CA GLU A 178 5.87 -23.44 -1.93
C GLU A 178 5.66 -22.88 -3.33
N THR A 179 6.24 -21.71 -3.58
CA THR A 179 6.41 -21.11 -4.90
C THR A 179 7.68 -20.25 -4.91
N GLU A 180 8.37 -20.24 -6.03
CA GLU A 180 9.53 -19.38 -6.26
C GLU A 180 9.13 -18.02 -6.85
N PHE A 181 7.89 -17.89 -7.32
CA PHE A 181 7.39 -16.71 -8.03
C PHE A 181 6.41 -15.91 -7.19
N CYS A 182 6.40 -14.60 -7.40
CA CYS A 182 5.18 -13.83 -7.18
C CYS A 182 4.28 -14.03 -8.40
N GLU A 183 3.19 -14.77 -8.24
CA GLU A 183 2.26 -15.09 -9.33
C GLU A 183 1.11 -14.09 -9.38
N LEU A 184 0.79 -13.60 -10.58
CA LEU A 184 -0.38 -12.76 -10.87
C LEU A 184 -1.25 -13.48 -11.91
N TRP A 185 -2.46 -13.84 -11.51
CA TRP A 185 -3.41 -14.59 -12.33
C TRP A 185 -4.55 -13.68 -12.78
N PHE A 186 -4.68 -13.51 -14.10
CA PHE A 186 -5.74 -12.72 -14.70
C PHE A 186 -6.90 -13.59 -15.15
N GLY A 187 -8.13 -13.09 -15.04
CA GLY A 187 -9.33 -13.79 -15.52
C GLY A 187 -10.58 -13.38 -14.76
N SER A 188 -11.64 -13.07 -15.49
CA SER A 188 -12.92 -12.62 -14.92
C SER A 188 -13.65 -13.70 -14.10
N SER A 189 -13.33 -14.98 -14.32
CA SER A 189 -13.90 -16.09 -13.56
C SER A 189 -13.50 -16.11 -12.08
N HIS A 190 -12.35 -15.50 -11.73
CA HIS A 190 -11.81 -15.51 -10.38
C HIS A 190 -11.36 -14.12 -9.87
N ALA A 191 -11.19 -13.11 -10.74
CA ALA A 191 -10.78 -11.77 -10.38
C ALA A 191 -11.30 -10.72 -11.38
N PRO A 192 -12.61 -10.47 -11.47
CA PRO A 192 -13.17 -9.51 -12.43
C PRO A 192 -12.67 -8.09 -12.16
N GLY A 193 -11.98 -7.49 -13.14
CA GLY A 193 -11.40 -6.14 -13.05
C GLY A 193 -10.15 -6.01 -12.17
N ALA A 194 -9.63 -7.15 -11.68
CA ALA A 194 -8.46 -7.25 -10.81
C ALA A 194 -7.58 -8.44 -11.22
N TYR A 195 -6.83 -9.01 -10.28
CA TYR A 195 -6.10 -10.26 -10.42
C TYR A 195 -6.17 -11.09 -9.12
N SER A 196 -5.94 -12.39 -9.24
CA SER A 196 -5.62 -13.25 -8.10
C SER A 196 -4.11 -13.42 -7.98
N TRP A 197 -3.62 -13.71 -6.79
CA TRP A 197 -2.19 -13.82 -6.54
C TRP A 197 -1.82 -15.08 -5.74
N VAL A 198 -0.58 -15.53 -5.95
CA VAL A 198 0.11 -16.46 -5.05
C VAL A 198 1.50 -15.89 -4.82
N PHE A 199 1.79 -15.49 -3.59
CA PHE A 199 3.09 -14.95 -3.22
C PHE A 199 3.77 -15.87 -2.20
N PRO A 200 5.08 -16.05 -2.30
CA PRO A 200 5.84 -16.76 -1.28
C PRO A 200 5.65 -16.15 0.09
N ALA A 201 5.76 -16.97 1.10
CA ALA A 201 5.67 -16.58 2.48
C ALA A 201 6.72 -17.34 3.29
N THR A 202 6.95 -17.00 4.56
CA THR A 202 7.99 -17.62 5.40
C THR A 202 7.81 -19.13 5.53
N ASP A 203 6.57 -19.59 5.73
CA ASP A 203 6.21 -20.98 5.98
C ASP A 203 5.26 -21.58 4.94
N GLY A 204 5.16 -20.94 3.78
CA GLY A 204 4.24 -21.36 2.72
C GLY A 204 3.95 -20.25 1.72
N ILE A 205 2.66 -20.03 1.44
CA ILE A 205 2.19 -19.00 0.49
C ILE A 205 1.12 -18.09 1.08
N SER A 206 1.02 -16.90 0.51
CA SER A 206 -0.16 -16.02 0.62
C SER A 206 -0.90 -16.05 -0.71
N ALA A 207 -2.07 -16.66 -0.75
CA ALA A 207 -2.92 -16.70 -1.94
C ALA A 207 -4.19 -15.87 -1.74
N GLY A 208 -4.66 -15.22 -2.78
CA GLY A 208 -5.89 -14.42 -2.66
C GLY A 208 -6.42 -13.93 -3.99
N THR A 209 -7.57 -13.28 -3.92
CA THR A 209 -8.22 -12.60 -5.05
C THR A 209 -8.86 -11.30 -4.64
N GLY A 210 -9.21 -10.47 -5.62
CA GLY A 210 -9.90 -9.21 -5.41
C GLY A 210 -11.16 -9.07 -6.27
N SER A 211 -12.18 -8.41 -5.71
CA SER A 211 -13.40 -8.03 -6.43
C SER A 211 -13.90 -6.66 -5.97
N PHE A 212 -14.60 -5.96 -6.84
CA PHE A 212 -15.31 -4.73 -6.48
C PHE A 212 -16.64 -5.00 -5.77
N ASN A 213 -17.11 -6.26 -5.80
CA ASN A 213 -18.27 -6.73 -5.05
C ASN A 213 -17.81 -7.58 -3.84
N PRO A 214 -18.01 -7.11 -2.60
CA PRO A 214 -17.56 -7.83 -1.41
C PRO A 214 -18.21 -9.21 -1.24
N GLY A 215 -19.48 -9.36 -1.67
CA GLY A 215 -20.24 -10.60 -1.55
C GLY A 215 -19.70 -11.77 -2.39
N GLU A 216 -18.92 -11.48 -3.43
CA GLU A 216 -18.41 -12.49 -4.37
C GLU A 216 -17.00 -12.97 -4.05
N THR A 217 -16.24 -12.26 -3.21
CA THR A 217 -14.80 -12.49 -3.04
C THR A 217 -14.46 -13.90 -2.61
N LYS A 218 -15.25 -14.52 -1.73
CA LYS A 218 -15.05 -15.91 -1.29
C LYS A 218 -15.25 -16.90 -2.44
N ALA A 219 -16.36 -16.77 -3.18
CA ALA A 219 -16.65 -17.66 -4.31
C ALA A 219 -15.62 -17.52 -5.45
N LEU A 220 -15.15 -16.31 -5.71
CA LEU A 220 -14.08 -16.03 -6.66
C LEU A 220 -12.76 -16.67 -6.21
N PHE A 221 -12.45 -16.62 -4.91
CA PHE A 221 -11.25 -17.24 -4.36
C PHE A 221 -11.31 -18.77 -4.47
N GLU A 222 -12.46 -19.41 -4.21
CA GLU A 222 -12.61 -20.87 -4.37
C GLU A 222 -12.39 -21.29 -5.84
N ARG A 223 -12.94 -20.54 -6.79
CA ARG A 223 -12.67 -20.77 -8.22
C ARG A 223 -11.18 -20.61 -8.57
N PHE A 224 -10.52 -19.62 -7.96
CA PHE A 224 -9.08 -19.42 -8.11
C PHE A 224 -8.27 -20.58 -7.54
N ARG A 225 -8.60 -21.05 -6.33
CA ARG A 225 -7.96 -22.20 -5.69
C ARG A 225 -8.01 -23.44 -6.59
N GLN A 226 -9.20 -23.77 -7.09
CA GLN A 226 -9.40 -24.90 -8.03
C GLN A 226 -8.53 -24.73 -9.27
N ARG A 227 -8.55 -23.56 -9.88
CA ARG A 227 -7.77 -23.26 -11.09
C ARG A 227 -6.26 -23.38 -10.87
N ARG A 228 -5.76 -22.95 -9.72
CA ARG A 228 -4.33 -23.01 -9.37
C ARG A 228 -3.92 -24.37 -8.82
N GLY A 229 -4.85 -25.24 -8.49
CA GLY A 229 -4.57 -26.54 -7.86
C GLY A 229 -4.15 -26.43 -6.40
N ILE A 230 -4.67 -25.45 -5.66
CA ILE A 230 -4.42 -25.28 -4.22
C ILE A 230 -5.43 -26.14 -3.46
N ILE A 231 -4.99 -27.25 -2.88
CA ILE A 231 -5.82 -28.18 -2.10
C ILE A 231 -5.82 -27.78 -0.62
N ALA A 232 -4.64 -27.46 -0.08
CA ALA A 232 -4.47 -27.10 1.33
C ALA A 232 -5.27 -25.86 1.73
N GLU A 233 -5.82 -25.84 2.93
CA GLU A 233 -6.50 -24.71 3.53
C GLU A 233 -5.58 -23.93 4.46
N GLY A 234 -5.86 -22.64 4.60
CA GLY A 234 -5.07 -21.75 5.41
C GLY A 234 -5.91 -20.80 6.27
N ARG A 235 -5.26 -19.90 6.96
CA ARG A 235 -5.93 -18.84 7.74
C ARG A 235 -6.58 -17.84 6.79
N LYS A 236 -7.91 -17.82 6.77
CA LYS A 236 -8.75 -16.96 5.93
C LYS A 236 -8.77 -15.52 6.44
N ARG A 237 -8.68 -14.56 5.53
CA ARG A 237 -8.71 -13.13 5.85
C ARG A 237 -9.46 -12.36 4.77
N ILE A 238 -10.28 -11.39 5.20
CA ILE A 238 -10.96 -10.44 4.33
C ILE A 238 -10.39 -9.07 4.63
N TYR A 239 -10.08 -8.33 3.59
CA TYR A 239 -9.62 -6.95 3.72
C TYR A 239 -10.12 -6.12 2.53
N ARG A 240 -9.89 -4.81 2.59
CA ARG A 240 -10.20 -3.91 1.48
C ARG A 240 -9.02 -3.00 1.16
N ILE A 241 -8.84 -2.73 -0.12
CA ILE A 241 -7.80 -1.87 -0.67
C ILE A 241 -8.47 -0.62 -1.22
N PRO A 242 -8.12 0.60 -0.77
CA PRO A 242 -8.76 1.81 -1.27
C PRO A 242 -8.35 2.07 -2.71
N LEU A 243 -9.30 2.54 -3.53
CA LEU A 243 -9.01 2.95 -4.89
C LEU A 243 -8.51 4.39 -4.91
N TRP A 244 -7.43 4.62 -5.63
CA TRP A 244 -6.87 5.94 -5.81
C TRP A 244 -7.80 6.88 -6.60
N LYS A 245 -7.94 8.11 -6.12
CA LYS A 245 -8.67 9.19 -6.79
C LYS A 245 -7.81 10.45 -6.98
N GLY A 246 -6.69 10.55 -6.27
CA GLY A 246 -5.74 11.65 -6.39
C GLY A 246 -6.27 13.02 -5.92
N ASN A 247 -7.24 13.05 -5.01
CA ASN A 247 -7.90 14.27 -4.56
C ASN A 247 -7.80 14.54 -3.06
N LEU A 248 -7.34 13.58 -2.25
CA LEU A 248 -7.21 13.75 -0.81
C LEU A 248 -5.74 13.80 -0.41
N TYR A 249 -5.29 14.93 0.12
CA TYR A 249 -3.94 15.17 0.61
C TYR A 249 -3.95 15.74 2.02
N ASN A 250 -4.66 16.85 2.26
CA ASN A 250 -4.81 17.46 3.56
C ASN A 250 -6.13 18.21 3.69
N LYS A 251 -6.54 18.45 4.94
CA LYS A 251 -7.60 19.39 5.31
C LYS A 251 -7.07 20.23 6.46
N GLY A 252 -6.77 21.50 6.22
CA GLY A 252 -6.01 22.31 7.18
C GLY A 252 -4.64 21.69 7.46
N LYS A 253 -4.30 21.54 8.74
CA LYS A 253 -3.05 20.89 9.19
C LYS A 253 -3.19 19.37 9.44
N VAL A 254 -4.28 18.75 9.02
CA VAL A 254 -4.44 17.28 8.99
C VAL A 254 -4.00 16.77 7.63
N ILE A 255 -2.94 15.98 7.58
CA ILE A 255 -2.38 15.38 6.37
C ILE A 255 -2.79 13.90 6.29
N PHE A 256 -3.32 13.45 5.16
CA PHE A 256 -3.73 12.07 4.91
C PHE A 256 -2.63 11.31 4.15
N THR A 257 -2.27 10.11 4.62
CA THR A 257 -1.16 9.32 4.06
C THR A 257 -1.54 7.86 3.88
N GLY A 258 -0.96 7.22 2.87
CA GLY A 258 -1.18 5.81 2.59
C GLY A 258 -2.65 5.48 2.26
N ASP A 259 -3.18 4.42 2.84
CA ASP A 259 -4.54 3.95 2.54
C ASP A 259 -5.62 4.95 2.96
N SER A 260 -5.39 5.78 3.98
CA SER A 260 -6.34 6.82 4.40
C SER A 260 -6.58 7.86 3.30
N ALA A 261 -5.55 8.10 2.47
CA ALA A 261 -5.60 8.98 1.30
C ALA A 261 -5.88 8.23 -0.02
N GLY A 262 -6.03 6.90 0.03
CA GLY A 262 -6.18 6.07 -1.17
C GLY A 262 -4.90 5.97 -2.01
N GLN A 263 -3.73 6.07 -1.39
CA GLN A 263 -2.43 6.09 -2.07
C GLN A 263 -1.88 4.68 -2.32
N VAL A 264 -2.71 3.84 -2.89
CA VAL A 264 -2.34 2.51 -3.40
C VAL A 264 -2.29 2.60 -4.92
N ILE A 265 -1.18 2.16 -5.53
CA ILE A 265 -1.05 2.27 -6.99
C ILE A 265 -2.06 1.36 -7.68
N PRO A 266 -2.84 1.89 -8.64
CA PRO A 266 -3.75 1.08 -9.43
C PRO A 266 -3.03 -0.03 -10.20
N PHE A 267 -3.76 -1.05 -10.65
CA PHE A 267 -3.32 -2.22 -11.40
C PHE A 267 -2.64 -3.28 -10.53
N VAL A 268 -1.51 -2.97 -9.87
CA VAL A 268 -0.76 -3.94 -9.06
C VAL A 268 -1.10 -3.87 -7.56
N TYR A 269 -1.89 -2.89 -7.14
CA TYR A 269 -2.38 -2.69 -5.78
C TYR A 269 -1.28 -2.70 -4.70
N GLU A 270 -0.08 -2.26 -5.05
CA GLU A 270 1.01 -2.06 -4.11
C GLU A 270 0.77 -0.79 -3.29
N GLY A 271 0.77 -0.93 -1.96
CA GLY A 271 0.56 0.17 -1.02
C GLY A 271 1.76 0.45 -0.11
N ILE A 272 2.61 -0.54 0.19
CA ILE A 272 3.67 -0.43 1.22
C ILE A 272 4.65 0.70 0.89
N TYR A 273 5.32 0.65 -0.25
CA TYR A 273 6.27 1.67 -0.69
C TYR A 273 5.65 3.06 -0.74
N TYR A 274 4.48 3.18 -1.38
CA TYR A 274 3.80 4.47 -1.52
C TYR A 274 3.32 5.04 -0.18
N SER A 275 2.93 4.18 0.76
CA SER A 275 2.58 4.59 2.11
C SER A 275 3.79 5.17 2.85
N MET A 276 4.94 4.50 2.79
CA MET A 276 6.17 5.00 3.40
C MET A 276 6.63 6.33 2.78
N LYS A 277 6.62 6.44 1.45
CA LYS A 277 6.94 7.71 0.76
C LYS A 277 5.94 8.83 1.10
N ALA A 278 4.67 8.50 1.30
CA ALA A 278 3.68 9.47 1.78
C ALA A 278 4.01 9.96 3.19
N GLY A 279 4.41 9.06 4.08
CA GLY A 279 4.86 9.39 5.43
C GLY A 279 6.07 10.32 5.43
N GLU A 280 7.11 9.99 4.65
CA GLU A 280 8.29 10.82 4.45
C GLU A 280 7.93 12.23 3.93
N PHE A 281 7.10 12.31 2.90
CA PHE A 281 6.70 13.60 2.33
C PHE A 281 5.84 14.44 3.27
N ALA A 282 4.98 13.79 4.08
CA ALA A 282 4.18 14.45 5.10
C ALA A 282 5.06 15.01 6.21
N ALA A 283 6.01 14.22 6.68
CA ALA A 283 7.00 14.66 7.67
C ALA A 283 7.79 15.88 7.16
N GLY A 284 8.36 15.79 5.95
CA GLY A 284 9.10 16.90 5.35
C GLY A 284 8.26 18.17 5.19
N ALA A 285 6.97 18.06 4.86
CA ALA A 285 6.10 19.23 4.74
C ALA A 285 5.81 19.90 6.10
N ILE A 286 5.73 19.12 7.18
CA ILE A 286 5.58 19.63 8.55
C ILE A 286 6.88 20.28 9.05
N ILE A 287 8.03 19.64 8.83
CA ILE A 287 9.36 20.17 9.18
C ILE A 287 9.57 21.54 8.52
N GLU A 288 9.20 21.67 7.25
CA GLU A 288 9.26 22.92 6.50
C GLU A 288 8.17 23.95 6.89
N LYS A 289 7.22 23.58 7.76
CA LYS A 289 6.04 24.38 8.11
C LYS A 289 5.19 24.81 6.90
N LYS A 290 5.20 23.97 5.84
CA LYS A 290 4.51 24.20 4.57
C LYS A 290 3.70 22.97 4.15
N VAL A 291 2.51 22.78 4.77
CA VAL A 291 1.64 21.61 4.55
C VAL A 291 1.36 21.34 3.07
N ASP A 292 1.19 22.37 2.25
CA ASP A 292 0.94 22.24 0.80
C ASP A 292 2.11 21.62 0.04
N ASN A 293 3.33 21.60 0.60
CA ASN A 293 4.47 20.90 0.03
C ASN A 293 4.23 19.39 -0.07
N TYR A 294 3.45 18.82 0.84
CA TYR A 294 3.06 17.42 0.77
C TYR A 294 2.37 17.07 -0.55
N LYS A 295 1.28 17.79 -0.87
CA LYS A 295 0.55 17.61 -2.13
C LYS A 295 1.44 17.82 -3.36
N ARG A 296 2.29 18.86 -3.34
CA ARG A 296 3.22 19.18 -4.43
C ARG A 296 4.22 18.05 -4.64
N ARG A 297 4.89 17.55 -3.58
CA ARG A 297 5.84 16.44 -3.64
C ARG A 297 5.20 15.16 -4.16
N TRP A 298 4.04 14.79 -3.58
CA TRP A 298 3.30 13.62 -4.03
C TRP A 298 2.94 13.70 -5.51
N LYS A 299 2.35 14.81 -5.96
CA LYS A 299 1.95 14.99 -7.36
C LYS A 299 3.14 14.97 -8.32
N SER A 300 4.21 15.65 -8.01
CA SER A 300 5.40 15.68 -8.86
C SER A 300 6.02 14.30 -9.03
N ARG A 301 6.06 13.47 -7.97
CA ARG A 301 6.68 12.15 -7.98
C ARG A 301 5.77 11.06 -8.55
N PHE A 302 4.47 11.05 -8.23
CA PHE A 302 3.62 9.88 -8.43
C PHE A 302 2.36 10.09 -9.27
N GLN A 303 1.84 11.33 -9.42
CA GLN A 303 0.57 11.58 -10.10
C GLN A 303 0.50 10.96 -11.51
N LYS A 304 1.52 11.18 -12.34
CA LYS A 304 1.53 10.65 -13.71
C LYS A 304 1.53 9.14 -13.75
N ARG A 305 2.32 8.50 -12.87
CA ARG A 305 2.38 7.03 -12.75
C ARG A 305 1.04 6.45 -12.35
N PHE A 306 0.41 6.98 -11.29
CA PHE A 306 -0.89 6.52 -10.82
C PHE A 306 -1.97 6.67 -11.88
N THR A 307 -2.01 7.81 -12.58
CA THR A 307 -2.95 8.06 -13.69
C THR A 307 -2.74 7.05 -14.83
N LEU A 308 -1.49 6.78 -15.21
CA LEU A 308 -1.19 5.79 -16.23
C LEU A 308 -1.62 4.39 -15.80
N MET A 309 -1.25 3.97 -14.59
CA MET A 309 -1.59 2.64 -14.08
C MET A 309 -3.10 2.44 -13.95
N ASP A 310 -3.86 3.47 -13.60
CA ASP A 310 -5.33 3.39 -13.57
C ASP A 310 -5.93 3.24 -14.97
N LYS A 311 -5.40 3.94 -15.97
CA LYS A 311 -5.81 3.77 -17.37
C LYS A 311 -5.48 2.36 -17.89
N LEU A 312 -4.28 1.85 -17.59
CA LEU A 312 -3.88 0.49 -17.98
C LEU A 312 -4.76 -0.58 -17.32
N ARG A 313 -5.07 -0.40 -16.03
CA ARG A 313 -6.02 -1.26 -15.32
C ARG A 313 -7.39 -1.27 -16.00
N ALA A 314 -7.94 -0.10 -16.25
CA ALA A 314 -9.25 0.05 -16.89
C ALA A 314 -9.29 -0.57 -18.30
N TYR A 315 -8.19 -0.52 -19.04
CA TYR A 315 -8.10 -1.09 -20.37
C TYR A 315 -7.87 -2.62 -20.36
N PHE A 316 -6.86 -3.10 -19.63
CA PHE A 316 -6.44 -4.49 -19.70
C PHE A 316 -7.25 -5.43 -18.81
N LEU A 317 -7.84 -4.93 -17.72
CA LEU A 317 -8.59 -5.79 -16.78
C LEU A 317 -10.11 -5.68 -16.96
N LYS A 318 -10.59 -5.09 -18.05
CA LYS A 318 -12.03 -4.95 -18.33
C LYS A 318 -12.68 -6.28 -18.72
N ASP A 319 -11.95 -7.15 -19.43
CA ASP A 319 -12.42 -8.45 -19.94
C ASP A 319 -11.27 -9.42 -20.18
N ASN A 320 -11.60 -10.70 -20.42
CA ASN A 320 -10.62 -11.75 -20.65
C ASN A 320 -9.79 -11.54 -21.93
N ALA A 321 -10.37 -11.02 -23.00
CA ALA A 321 -9.65 -10.77 -24.26
C ALA A 321 -8.56 -9.71 -24.08
N SER A 322 -8.85 -8.66 -23.33
CA SER A 322 -7.87 -7.62 -23.00
C SER A 322 -6.77 -8.14 -22.06
N ALA A 323 -7.11 -8.99 -21.09
CA ALA A 323 -6.14 -9.61 -20.20
C ALA A 323 -5.24 -10.63 -20.94
N GLU A 324 -5.78 -11.39 -21.92
CA GLU A 324 -4.96 -12.22 -22.82
C GLU A 324 -3.96 -11.37 -23.60
N ARG A 325 -4.41 -10.23 -24.13
CA ARG A 325 -3.55 -9.29 -24.85
C ARG A 325 -2.44 -8.73 -23.96
N LEU A 326 -2.75 -8.43 -22.70
CA LEU A 326 -1.74 -8.00 -21.73
C LEU A 326 -0.61 -9.01 -21.60
N VAL A 327 -0.93 -10.29 -21.37
CA VAL A 327 0.08 -11.36 -21.20
C VAL A 327 0.85 -11.58 -22.52
N ALA A 328 0.15 -11.58 -23.66
CA ALA A 328 0.78 -11.70 -24.98
C ALA A 328 1.77 -10.56 -25.27
N LEU A 329 1.44 -9.33 -24.92
CA LEU A 329 2.34 -8.18 -25.06
C LEU A 329 3.61 -8.32 -24.22
N HIS A 330 3.52 -8.86 -23.01
CA HIS A 330 4.67 -9.07 -22.14
C HIS A 330 5.63 -10.16 -22.59
N ARG A 331 5.32 -10.91 -23.66
CA ARG A 331 6.30 -11.79 -24.33
C ARG A 331 7.41 -11.01 -25.04
N ARG A 332 7.21 -9.70 -25.26
CA ARG A 332 8.19 -8.81 -25.89
C ARG A 332 9.15 -8.26 -24.85
N PRO A 333 10.49 -8.44 -25.01
CA PRO A 333 11.47 -7.97 -24.02
C PRO A 333 11.37 -6.46 -23.72
N GLU A 334 11.04 -5.65 -24.73
CA GLU A 334 10.90 -4.20 -24.56
C GLU A 334 9.73 -3.83 -23.63
N ILE A 335 8.63 -4.61 -23.70
CA ILE A 335 7.47 -4.43 -22.82
C ILE A 335 7.82 -4.84 -21.38
N GLN A 336 8.54 -5.97 -21.23
CA GLN A 336 9.02 -6.42 -19.92
C GLN A 336 9.89 -5.34 -19.27
N GLU A 337 10.90 -4.85 -19.98
CA GLU A 337 11.81 -3.81 -19.45
C GLU A 337 11.06 -2.55 -19.05
N LEU A 338 10.14 -2.05 -19.87
CA LEU A 338 9.33 -0.89 -19.55
C LEU A 338 8.45 -1.13 -18.31
N SER A 339 7.83 -2.32 -18.20
CA SER A 339 6.99 -2.68 -17.06
C SER A 339 7.82 -2.79 -15.78
N LEU A 340 9.02 -3.35 -15.85
CA LEU A 340 9.96 -3.44 -14.73
C LEU A 340 10.40 -2.04 -14.25
N ARG A 341 10.75 -1.15 -15.17
CA ARG A 341 11.12 0.24 -14.84
C ARG A 341 9.98 1.00 -14.20
N LEU A 342 8.76 0.82 -14.71
CA LEU A 342 7.57 1.49 -14.20
C LEU A 342 7.15 0.95 -12.83
N TRP A 343 7.20 -0.36 -12.65
CA TRP A 343 6.64 -1.02 -11.46
C TRP A 343 7.70 -1.27 -10.37
N ILE A 344 8.84 -1.86 -10.72
CA ILE A 344 9.84 -2.32 -9.74
C ILE A 344 10.87 -1.22 -9.43
N LYS A 345 11.52 -0.68 -10.47
CA LYS A 345 12.59 0.31 -10.30
C LYS A 345 12.09 1.67 -9.83
N LYS A 346 10.76 1.88 -9.82
CA LYS A 346 10.12 3.14 -9.42
C LYS A 346 10.69 4.37 -10.15
N ASP A 347 11.29 4.13 -11.31
CA ASP A 347 11.88 5.15 -12.13
C ASP A 347 10.80 6.12 -12.64
N GLY A 348 10.96 7.41 -12.36
CA GLY A 348 9.98 8.46 -12.66
C GLY A 348 10.34 9.32 -13.85
N GLY A 349 11.38 8.95 -14.63
CA GLY A 349 11.84 9.74 -15.75
C GLY A 349 10.76 9.96 -16.83
N MET A 350 10.66 11.20 -17.32
CA MET A 350 9.66 11.60 -18.33
C MET A 350 9.75 10.73 -19.60
N GLU A 351 10.94 10.26 -19.94
CA GLU A 351 11.20 9.43 -21.13
C GLU A 351 10.55 8.04 -21.03
N ILE A 352 10.48 7.47 -19.81
CA ILE A 352 9.82 6.19 -19.57
C ILE A 352 8.33 6.31 -19.85
N PHE A 353 7.71 7.39 -19.37
CA PHE A 353 6.30 7.65 -19.64
C PHE A 353 6.05 7.87 -21.13
N LYS A 354 6.93 8.60 -21.82
CA LYS A 354 6.84 8.81 -23.28
C LYS A 354 7.01 7.49 -24.04
N GLY A 355 7.99 6.67 -23.64
CA GLY A 355 8.22 5.33 -24.22
C GLY A 355 7.01 4.42 -24.04
N TYR A 356 6.47 4.37 -22.81
CA TYR A 356 5.28 3.57 -22.50
C TYR A 356 4.06 4.04 -23.31
N ILE A 357 3.80 5.33 -23.32
CA ILE A 357 2.69 5.91 -24.10
C ILE A 357 2.88 5.67 -25.61
N LYS A 358 4.08 5.85 -26.15
CA LYS A 358 4.39 5.60 -27.57
C LYS A 358 4.17 4.14 -27.93
N LEU A 359 4.61 3.21 -27.10
CA LEU A 359 4.46 1.78 -27.32
C LEU A 359 3.00 1.35 -27.22
N PHE A 360 2.27 1.83 -26.20
CA PHE A 360 0.87 1.52 -26.03
C PHE A 360 -0.05 2.21 -27.04
N ARG A 361 0.28 3.43 -27.52
CA ARG A 361 -0.45 4.04 -28.63
C ARG A 361 -0.43 3.17 -29.89
N LYS A 362 0.70 2.54 -30.18
CA LYS A 362 0.84 1.63 -31.32
C LYS A 362 -0.02 0.35 -31.19
N PHE A 363 -0.45 0.01 -29.96
CA PHE A 363 -1.27 -1.18 -29.67
C PHE A 363 -2.70 -0.84 -29.23
N LEU A 364 -2.98 0.44 -28.96
CA LEU A 364 -4.31 0.95 -28.59
C LEU A 364 -5.03 1.59 -29.79
N SER A 365 -4.33 1.88 -30.86
CA SER A 365 -4.88 2.19 -32.18
C SER A 365 -5.14 0.89 -32.95
#